data_eaa0b62b97ab5712c739ce579574a7a9
#
_entry.id   eaa0b62b97ab5712c739ce579574a7a9
#
_cell.length_a   1.000
_cell.length_b   1.000
_cell.length_c   1.000
_cell.angle_alpha   90.00
_cell.angle_beta   90.00
_cell.angle_gamma   90.00
#
_symmetry.space_group_name_H-M   'P 1'
#
loop_
_entity.id
_entity.type
_entity.pdbx_description
1 polymer ?
#
loop_
_entity_poly.entity_id
_entity_poly.type
_entity_poly.pdbx_seq_one_letter_code
_entity_poly.pdbx_strand_id
1 'polypeptide(L)'
;YWNAGFRYNLISSDGRYMNQKAKAYNVSFFSSYEYERWVVNFFINQNNGKFNENGGIVDKKYIRDTTINAENIPVNLSNTTNSYRNFNFYMQVQYNIGKEKEVARSKDTTITYPAKAILAVKVEDNVHRFKEASVNRDFFPHTYLDTIKSADMQSNRLYNLSSKFVVNEHPKYKYL
;
A
#
# COMPACT_ATOMS: atom_id res chain seq x y z
N TYR A 1 -10.12 22.99 14.13
CA TYR A 1 -9.07 22.89 13.12
C TYR A 1 -9.33 21.72 12.19
N TRP A 2 -9.17 21.94 10.89
CA TRP A 2 -9.32 20.88 9.88
C TRP A 2 -8.19 20.94 8.87
N ASN A 3 -7.58 19.78 8.59
CA ASN A 3 -6.56 19.61 7.58
C ASN A 3 -6.93 18.42 6.70
N ALA A 4 -6.79 18.54 5.40
CA ALA A 4 -7.03 17.47 4.45
C ALA A 4 -6.04 17.55 3.29
N GLY A 5 -5.69 16.41 2.74
CA GLY A 5 -4.80 16.34 1.60
C GLY A 5 -5.11 15.15 0.69
N PHE A 6 -4.74 15.32 -0.55
CA PHE A 6 -4.86 14.32 -1.60
C PHE A 6 -3.52 14.11 -2.28
N ARG A 7 -3.20 12.87 -2.60
CA ARG A 7 -2.00 12.51 -3.37
C ARG A 7 -2.35 11.54 -4.49
N TYR A 8 -1.84 11.81 -5.65
CA TYR A 8 -1.87 10.92 -6.80
C TYR A 8 -0.47 10.75 -7.36
N ASN A 9 -0.03 9.51 -7.54
CA ASN A 9 1.23 9.17 -8.17
C ASN A 9 0.98 8.15 -9.27
N LEU A 10 1.58 8.34 -10.42
CA LEU A 10 1.56 7.41 -11.54
C LEU A 10 3.00 7.14 -11.98
N ILE A 11 3.34 5.86 -12.10
CA ILE A 11 4.61 5.39 -12.65
C ILE A 11 4.27 4.50 -13.83
N SER A 12 4.87 4.76 -14.98
CA SER A 12 4.72 3.95 -16.19
C SER A 12 6.06 3.78 -16.86
N SER A 13 6.34 2.57 -17.31
CA SER A 13 7.52 2.22 -18.08
C SER A 13 7.12 1.21 -19.16
N ASP A 14 7.56 1.42 -20.38
CA ASP A 14 7.33 0.44 -21.46
C ASP A 14 8.33 -0.72 -21.40
N GLY A 15 9.40 -0.59 -20.59
CA GLY A 15 10.48 -1.55 -20.52
C GLY A 15 11.46 -1.40 -21.69
N ARG A 16 12.47 -2.26 -21.71
CA ARG A 16 13.48 -2.30 -22.78
C ARG A 16 13.25 -3.49 -23.73
N TYR A 17 12.70 -4.57 -23.22
CA TYR A 17 12.49 -5.82 -23.94
C TYR A 17 11.00 -6.08 -24.15
N MET A 18 10.68 -7.00 -25.05
CA MET A 18 9.32 -7.47 -25.27
C MET A 18 8.64 -7.87 -23.96
N ASN A 19 7.34 -7.56 -23.82
CA ASN A 19 6.50 -7.92 -22.67
C ASN A 19 7.07 -7.48 -21.30
N GLN A 20 7.58 -6.24 -21.21
CA GLN A 20 8.18 -5.70 -19.99
C GLN A 20 7.48 -4.43 -19.48
N LYS A 21 6.31 -4.11 -20.02
CA LYS A 21 5.55 -2.93 -19.64
C LYS A 21 5.12 -2.98 -18.18
N ALA A 22 5.35 -1.89 -17.45
CA ALA A 22 4.96 -1.71 -16.06
C ALA A 22 4.12 -0.45 -15.90
N LYS A 23 3.02 -0.53 -15.17
CA LYS A 23 2.20 0.62 -14.79
C LYS A 23 1.74 0.47 -13.35
N ALA A 24 2.00 1.47 -12.53
CA ALA A 24 1.54 1.51 -11.15
C ALA A 24 0.98 2.89 -10.82
N TYR A 25 -0.08 2.93 -10.04
CA TYR A 25 -0.62 4.17 -9.51
C TYR A 25 -1.01 4.05 -8.04
N ASN A 26 -0.86 5.16 -7.35
CA ASN A 26 -1.25 5.36 -5.96
C ASN A 26 -2.22 6.53 -5.88
N VAL A 27 -3.31 6.31 -5.17
CA VAL A 27 -4.28 7.35 -4.79
C VAL A 27 -4.39 7.35 -3.28
N SER A 28 -4.18 8.50 -2.65
CA SER A 28 -4.31 8.64 -1.20
C SER A 28 -5.11 9.88 -0.86
N PHE A 29 -5.96 9.76 0.14
CA PHE A 29 -6.64 10.85 0.80
C PHE A 29 -6.42 10.74 2.30
N PHE A 30 -6.12 11.86 2.94
CA PHE A 30 -5.99 11.94 4.38
C PHE A 30 -6.68 13.18 4.91
N SER A 31 -7.19 13.08 6.11
CA SER A 31 -7.82 14.19 6.81
C SER A 31 -7.59 14.07 8.31
N SER A 32 -7.38 15.22 8.93
CA SER A 32 -7.33 15.37 10.39
C SER A 32 -8.26 16.50 10.80
N TYR A 33 -9.15 16.20 11.71
CA TYR A 33 -10.12 17.13 12.23
C TYR A 33 -9.98 17.20 13.74
N GLU A 34 -9.88 18.42 14.28
CA GLU A 34 -9.79 18.67 15.70
C GLU A 34 -10.81 19.75 16.08
N TYR A 35 -11.70 19.41 16.97
CA TYR A 35 -12.71 20.31 17.50
C TYR A 35 -12.97 20.01 18.97
N GLU A 36 -12.74 20.99 19.83
CA GLU A 36 -12.85 20.87 21.28
C GLU A 36 -12.09 19.65 21.82
N ARG A 37 -12.81 18.63 22.24
CA ARG A 37 -12.24 17.40 22.83
C ARG A 37 -12.06 16.27 21.82
N TRP A 38 -12.53 16.45 20.59
CA TRP A 38 -12.50 15.42 19.56
C TRP A 38 -11.32 15.62 18.62
N VAL A 39 -10.60 14.55 18.39
CA VAL A 39 -9.60 14.47 17.32
C VAL A 39 -9.93 13.27 16.45
N VAL A 40 -10.15 13.51 15.16
CA VAL A 40 -10.46 12.47 14.19
C VAL A 40 -9.39 12.47 13.11
N ASN A 41 -8.74 11.34 12.93
CA ASN A 41 -7.79 11.11 11.84
C ASN A 41 -8.36 10.07 10.89
N PHE A 42 -8.28 10.37 9.62
CA PHE A 42 -8.79 9.53 8.55
C PHE A 42 -7.74 9.38 7.45
N PHE A 43 -7.58 8.17 6.95
CA PHE A 43 -6.67 7.88 5.85
C PHE A 43 -7.26 6.79 4.97
N ILE A 44 -7.27 7.02 3.67
CA ILE A 44 -7.59 6.02 2.66
C ILE A 44 -6.50 6.02 1.61
N ASN A 45 -6.08 4.84 1.20
CA ASN A 45 -5.05 4.67 0.20
C ASN A 45 -5.37 3.48 -0.70
N GLN A 46 -5.18 3.66 -1.99
CA GLN A 46 -5.28 2.59 -2.98
C GLN A 46 -4.05 2.58 -3.86
N ASN A 47 -3.39 1.43 -3.88
CA ASN A 47 -2.27 1.13 -4.77
C ASN A 47 -2.71 0.07 -5.77
N ASN A 48 -2.43 0.29 -7.04
CA ASN A 48 -2.64 -0.70 -8.08
C ASN A 48 -1.40 -0.76 -8.96
N GLY A 49 -1.03 -1.96 -9.34
CA GLY A 49 0.07 -2.20 -10.25
C GLY A 49 -0.28 -3.30 -11.25
N LYS A 50 0.18 -3.12 -12.47
CA LYS A 50 0.13 -4.12 -13.53
C LYS A 50 1.48 -4.18 -14.22
N PHE A 51 2.04 -5.36 -14.28
CA PHE A 51 3.35 -5.64 -14.83
C PHE A 51 3.21 -6.76 -15.86
N ASN A 52 3.78 -6.56 -17.02
CA ASN A 52 3.96 -7.62 -17.97
C ASN A 52 5.26 -8.35 -17.60
N GLU A 53 5.20 -9.66 -17.52
CA GLU A 53 6.32 -10.52 -17.15
C GLU A 53 6.88 -11.20 -18.39
N ASN A 54 8.16 -10.98 -18.68
CA ASN A 54 8.79 -11.57 -19.87
C ASN A 54 9.60 -12.83 -19.58
N GLY A 55 9.81 -13.20 -18.30
CA GLY A 55 10.57 -14.39 -17.92
C GLY A 55 12.04 -14.39 -18.34
N GLY A 56 12.55 -13.22 -18.78
CA GLY A 56 13.92 -13.07 -19.28
C GLY A 56 14.06 -13.42 -20.77
N ILE A 57 15.24 -13.19 -21.30
CA ILE A 57 15.60 -13.44 -22.70
C ILE A 57 15.82 -14.94 -22.91
N VAL A 58 15.30 -15.49 -24.02
CA VAL A 58 15.39 -16.91 -24.34
C VAL A 58 16.86 -17.40 -24.49
N ASP A 59 17.72 -16.63 -25.15
CA ASP A 59 19.12 -16.98 -25.38
C ASP A 59 20.04 -15.78 -25.19
N LYS A 60 21.09 -15.97 -24.41
CA LYS A 60 22.11 -14.93 -24.12
C LYS A 60 22.82 -14.40 -25.37
N LYS A 61 22.82 -15.14 -26.50
CA LYS A 61 23.38 -14.66 -27.77
C LYS A 61 22.74 -13.36 -28.25
N TYR A 62 21.44 -13.19 -27.99
CA TYR A 62 20.69 -11.95 -28.36
C TYR A 62 21.15 -10.68 -27.63
N ILE A 63 21.77 -10.83 -26.45
CA ILE A 63 22.32 -9.68 -25.72
C ILE A 63 23.51 -9.06 -26.42
N ARG A 64 24.27 -9.87 -27.16
CA ARG A 64 25.48 -9.46 -27.88
C ARG A 64 25.23 -9.11 -29.34
N ASP A 65 24.04 -9.41 -29.83
CA ASP A 65 23.65 -9.12 -31.21
C ASP A 65 23.16 -7.70 -31.32
N THR A 66 23.96 -6.81 -31.91
CA THR A 66 23.65 -5.41 -32.11
C THR A 66 22.76 -5.15 -33.32
N THR A 67 22.41 -6.19 -34.09
CA THR A 67 21.57 -6.07 -35.30
C THR A 67 20.09 -6.13 -34.95
N ILE A 68 19.72 -6.65 -33.77
CA ILE A 68 18.34 -6.82 -33.33
C ILE A 68 18.01 -5.72 -32.31
N ASN A 69 16.92 -5.00 -32.54
CA ASN A 69 16.40 -4.04 -31.53
C ASN A 69 15.96 -4.80 -30.28
N ALA A 70 16.24 -4.23 -29.10
CA ALA A 70 15.93 -4.86 -27.82
C ALA A 70 14.44 -5.26 -27.67
N GLU A 71 13.53 -4.49 -28.25
CA GLU A 71 12.09 -4.76 -28.27
C GLU A 71 11.69 -6.02 -29.07
N ASN A 72 12.56 -6.48 -29.98
CA ASN A 72 12.32 -7.65 -30.81
C ASN A 72 13.07 -8.90 -30.34
N ILE A 73 13.83 -8.79 -29.25
CA ILE A 73 14.53 -9.94 -28.66
C ILE A 73 13.51 -10.91 -28.08
N PRO A 74 13.57 -12.20 -28.47
CA PRO A 74 12.67 -13.22 -27.95
C PRO A 74 12.79 -13.40 -26.44
N VAL A 75 11.65 -13.46 -25.77
CA VAL A 75 11.53 -13.61 -24.31
C VAL A 75 10.78 -14.90 -23.97
N ASN A 76 11.01 -15.44 -22.78
CA ASN A 76 10.42 -16.70 -22.36
C ASN A 76 8.89 -16.62 -22.18
N LEU A 77 8.38 -15.46 -21.75
CA LEU A 77 6.95 -15.25 -21.50
C LEU A 77 6.46 -14.06 -22.32
N SER A 78 5.54 -14.28 -23.25
CA SER A 78 5.02 -13.24 -24.15
C SER A 78 3.65 -12.68 -23.73
N ASN A 79 2.85 -13.46 -22.97
CA ASN A 79 1.47 -13.12 -22.64
C ASN A 79 1.19 -13.27 -21.13
N THR A 80 2.16 -12.95 -20.31
CA THR A 80 2.08 -13.09 -18.87
C THR A 80 1.96 -11.74 -18.20
N THR A 81 1.03 -11.62 -17.28
CA THR A 81 0.78 -10.40 -16.52
C THR A 81 0.69 -10.68 -15.04
N ASN A 82 1.32 -9.83 -14.26
CA ASN A 82 1.25 -9.79 -12.81
C ASN A 82 0.56 -8.49 -12.39
N SER A 83 -0.40 -8.55 -11.50
CA SER A 83 -1.08 -7.37 -11.00
C SER A 83 -1.33 -7.46 -9.51
N TYR A 84 -1.23 -6.33 -8.85
CA TYR A 84 -1.61 -6.21 -7.46
C TYR A 84 -2.58 -5.06 -7.27
N ARG A 85 -3.44 -5.21 -6.27
CA ARG A 85 -4.28 -4.17 -5.69
C ARG A 85 -4.11 -4.22 -4.18
N ASN A 86 -3.79 -3.08 -3.61
CA ASN A 86 -3.72 -2.89 -2.18
C ASN A 86 -4.63 -1.73 -1.81
N PHE A 87 -5.60 -1.96 -0.93
CA PHE A 87 -6.49 -0.97 -0.37
C PHE A 87 -6.27 -0.89 1.12
N ASN A 88 -6.09 0.33 1.64
CA ASN A 88 -5.93 0.61 3.06
C ASN A 88 -6.93 1.68 3.48
N PHE A 89 -7.67 1.39 4.51
CA PHE A 89 -8.51 2.32 5.23
C PHE A 89 -8.06 2.38 6.68
N TYR A 90 -7.93 3.58 7.21
CA TYR A 90 -7.64 3.82 8.62
C TYR A 90 -8.49 4.99 9.12
N MET A 91 -9.12 4.80 10.25
CA MET A 91 -9.83 5.85 10.97
C MET A 91 -9.52 5.73 12.46
N GLN A 92 -9.15 6.85 13.06
CA GLN A 92 -8.93 6.96 14.50
C GLN A 92 -9.77 8.10 15.05
N VAL A 93 -10.50 7.84 16.11
CA VAL A 93 -11.24 8.82 16.88
C VAL A 93 -10.65 8.87 18.28
N GLN A 94 -10.26 10.05 18.70
CA GLN A 94 -9.76 10.32 20.06
C GLN A 94 -10.73 11.29 20.75
N TYR A 95 -11.06 10.97 21.98
CA TYR A 95 -11.80 11.86 22.87
C TYR A 95 -10.93 12.22 24.09
N ASN A 96 -10.74 13.52 24.31
CA ASN A 96 -9.95 14.06 25.39
C ASN A 96 -10.83 14.27 26.62
N ILE A 97 -10.42 13.71 27.77
CA ILE A 97 -11.22 13.63 29.00
C ILE A 97 -10.59 14.52 30.07
N GLY A 98 -11.45 15.26 30.80
CA GLY A 98 -11.06 16.09 31.91
C GLY A 98 -10.93 17.58 31.56
N LYS A 99 -10.43 18.37 32.48
CA LYS A 99 -10.22 19.82 32.28
C LYS A 99 -8.90 20.05 31.53
N GLU A 100 -8.94 20.98 30.61
CA GLU A 100 -7.77 21.47 29.89
C GLU A 100 -6.73 22.03 30.86
N LYS A 101 -5.48 21.71 30.58
CA LYS A 101 -4.31 22.29 31.26
C LYS A 101 -3.38 22.88 30.22
N GLU A 102 -3.10 24.14 30.38
CA GLU A 102 -2.05 24.81 29.61
C GLU A 102 -0.70 24.45 30.20
N VAL A 103 0.15 23.86 29.37
CA VAL A 103 1.54 23.58 29.72
C VAL A 103 2.42 24.47 28.85
N ALA A 104 2.97 25.52 29.47
CA ALA A 104 3.95 26.37 28.80
C ALA A 104 5.27 25.61 28.61
N ARG A 105 5.68 25.39 27.39
CA ARG A 105 7.01 24.88 27.02
C ARG A 105 7.74 25.95 26.22
N SER A 106 8.64 26.64 26.90
CA SER A 106 9.60 27.61 26.30
C SER A 106 9.00 28.71 25.41
N LYS A 107 8.47 28.40 24.23
CA LYS A 107 7.87 29.38 23.31
C LYS A 107 6.43 29.02 22.86
N ASP A 108 5.98 27.80 23.15
CA ASP A 108 4.67 27.30 22.72
C ASP A 108 3.84 26.86 23.92
N THR A 109 2.58 27.27 23.95
CA THR A 109 1.60 26.78 24.91
C THR A 109 0.90 25.55 24.34
N THR A 110 1.04 24.42 25.00
CA THR A 110 0.38 23.17 24.57
C THR A 110 -0.80 22.88 25.52
N ILE A 111 -1.98 22.65 24.94
CA ILE A 111 -3.14 22.19 25.69
C ILE A 111 -3.01 20.69 25.93
N THR A 112 -3.11 20.29 27.18
CA THR A 112 -3.04 18.88 27.58
C THR A 112 -4.28 18.47 28.36
N TYR A 113 -4.70 17.22 28.21
CA TYR A 113 -5.81 16.62 28.96
C TYR A 113 -5.30 15.52 29.87
N PRO A 114 -5.90 15.33 31.06
CA PRO A 114 -5.46 14.31 32.01
C PRO A 114 -5.68 12.88 31.52
N ALA A 115 -6.65 12.66 30.67
CA ALA A 115 -6.87 11.35 30.06
C ALA A 115 -7.41 11.46 28.64
N LYS A 116 -7.29 10.39 27.88
CA LYS A 116 -7.87 10.26 26.54
C LYS A 116 -8.27 8.83 26.22
N ALA A 117 -9.41 8.69 25.55
CA ALA A 117 -9.88 7.46 24.97
C ALA A 117 -9.64 7.50 23.47
N ILE A 118 -9.12 6.45 22.89
CA ILE A 118 -8.80 6.31 21.47
C ILE A 118 -9.46 5.05 20.95
N LEU A 119 -10.19 5.16 19.85
CA LEU A 119 -10.70 4.06 19.07
C LEU A 119 -10.13 4.15 17.67
N ALA A 120 -9.59 3.05 17.15
CA ALA A 120 -9.08 3.02 15.79
C ALA A 120 -9.55 1.76 15.05
N VAL A 121 -9.91 1.97 13.79
CA VAL A 121 -10.30 0.93 12.84
C VAL A 121 -9.32 0.95 11.68
N LYS A 122 -8.82 -0.22 11.30
CA LYS A 122 -7.97 -0.42 10.12
C LYS A 122 -8.52 -1.56 9.28
N VAL A 123 -8.62 -1.32 7.99
CA VAL A 123 -8.99 -2.34 7.00
C VAL A 123 -7.92 -2.37 5.92
N GLU A 124 -7.40 -3.56 5.64
CA GLU A 124 -6.47 -3.80 4.54
C GLU A 124 -7.05 -4.88 3.63
N ASP A 125 -7.06 -4.64 2.32
CA ASP A 125 -7.44 -5.61 1.30
C ASP A 125 -6.33 -5.69 0.25
N ASN A 126 -5.66 -6.83 0.21
CA ASN A 126 -4.54 -7.11 -0.68
C ASN A 126 -4.94 -8.20 -1.64
N VAL A 127 -4.84 -7.92 -2.93
CA VAL A 127 -5.11 -8.89 -3.99
C VAL A 127 -3.93 -8.91 -4.94
N HIS A 128 -3.39 -10.08 -5.15
CA HIS A 128 -2.35 -10.35 -6.11
C HIS A 128 -2.87 -11.34 -7.16
N ARG A 129 -2.64 -11.06 -8.43
CA ARG A 129 -3.08 -11.91 -9.53
C ARG A 129 -1.95 -12.12 -10.50
N PHE A 130 -1.71 -13.37 -10.83
CA PHE A 130 -0.83 -13.80 -11.91
C PHE A 130 -1.70 -14.43 -13.01
N LYS A 131 -1.48 -14.02 -14.24
CA LYS A 131 -2.19 -14.55 -15.40
C LYS A 131 -1.21 -14.81 -16.52
N GLU A 132 -1.31 -16.00 -17.09
CA GLU A 132 -0.58 -16.42 -18.27
C GLU A 132 -1.61 -16.93 -19.30
N ALA A 133 -1.68 -16.28 -20.45
CA ALA A 133 -2.68 -16.62 -21.49
C ALA A 133 -2.29 -17.87 -22.30
N SER A 134 -0.98 -18.19 -22.36
CA SER A 134 -0.49 -19.41 -22.99
C SER A 134 0.70 -19.92 -22.16
N VAL A 135 0.55 -21.10 -21.57
CA VAL A 135 1.56 -21.68 -20.68
C VAL A 135 2.79 -22.09 -21.48
N ASN A 136 3.94 -21.55 -21.08
CA ASN A 136 5.24 -22.03 -21.56
C ASN A 136 5.75 -23.17 -20.65
N ARG A 137 5.62 -24.41 -21.09
CA ARG A 137 6.00 -25.59 -20.33
C ARG A 137 7.51 -25.75 -20.13
N ASP A 138 8.30 -25.17 -21.00
CA ASP A 138 9.76 -25.18 -20.85
C ASP A 138 10.19 -24.24 -19.72
N PHE A 139 9.41 -23.19 -19.46
CA PHE A 139 9.65 -22.25 -18.38
C PHE A 139 8.97 -22.67 -17.07
N PHE A 140 7.71 -23.17 -17.15
CA PHE A 140 6.95 -23.70 -16.02
C PHE A 140 6.66 -25.20 -16.22
N PRO A 141 7.58 -26.09 -15.81
CA PRO A 141 7.44 -27.52 -16.06
C PRO A 141 6.28 -28.20 -15.32
N HIS A 142 5.76 -27.54 -14.26
CA HIS A 142 4.68 -28.06 -13.46
C HIS A 142 3.46 -27.12 -13.51
N THR A 143 2.40 -27.56 -14.18
CA THR A 143 1.10 -26.87 -14.20
C THR A 143 0.07 -27.77 -13.54
N TYR A 144 -0.62 -27.27 -12.50
CA TYR A 144 -1.44 -28.11 -11.62
C TYR A 144 -2.90 -28.21 -12.02
N LEU A 145 -3.48 -27.18 -12.66
CA LEU A 145 -4.92 -27.11 -12.91
C LEU A 145 -5.27 -26.99 -14.41
N ASP A 146 -4.56 -26.17 -15.16
CA ASP A 146 -4.82 -25.97 -16.59
C ASP A 146 -3.51 -25.99 -17.37
N THR A 147 -3.49 -26.72 -18.47
CA THR A 147 -2.32 -26.86 -19.33
C THR A 147 -2.23 -25.81 -20.44
N ILE A 148 -3.27 -24.99 -20.59
CA ILE A 148 -3.40 -23.99 -21.65
C ILE A 148 -3.15 -22.58 -21.10
N LYS A 149 -3.68 -22.28 -19.91
CA LYS A 149 -3.61 -20.96 -19.27
C LYS A 149 -3.43 -21.08 -17.77
N SER A 150 -2.80 -20.09 -17.15
CA SER A 150 -2.73 -19.94 -15.71
C SER A 150 -3.45 -18.68 -15.25
N ALA A 151 -4.18 -18.76 -14.14
CA ALA A 151 -4.85 -17.64 -13.53
C ALA A 151 -4.90 -17.79 -12.01
N ASP A 152 -3.80 -17.41 -11.37
CA ASP A 152 -3.66 -17.51 -9.92
C ASP A 152 -4.08 -16.23 -9.24
N MET A 153 -4.75 -16.34 -8.11
CA MET A 153 -5.15 -15.21 -7.29
C MET A 153 -4.89 -15.51 -5.82
N GLN A 154 -4.14 -14.63 -5.20
CA GLN A 154 -3.99 -14.58 -3.75
C GLN A 154 -4.71 -13.36 -3.22
N SER A 155 -5.58 -13.52 -2.25
CA SER A 155 -6.30 -12.43 -1.58
C SER A 155 -6.13 -12.55 -0.07
N ASN A 156 -5.80 -11.41 0.55
CA ASN A 156 -5.70 -11.31 2.01
C ASN A 156 -6.44 -10.05 2.45
N ARG A 157 -7.35 -10.21 3.41
CA ARG A 157 -8.10 -9.11 4.01
C ARG A 157 -7.92 -9.11 5.53
N LEU A 158 -7.47 -7.98 6.05
CA LEU A 158 -7.24 -7.77 7.47
C LEU A 158 -8.19 -6.69 7.99
N TYR A 159 -8.87 -7.01 9.08
CA TYR A 159 -9.64 -6.05 9.87
C TYR A 159 -9.00 -5.94 11.26
N ASN A 160 -8.70 -4.73 11.68
CA ASN A 160 -8.17 -4.46 13.01
C ASN A 160 -9.03 -3.39 13.67
N LEU A 161 -9.53 -3.71 14.86
CA LEU A 161 -10.19 -2.78 15.75
C LEU A 161 -9.37 -2.69 17.03
N SER A 162 -8.94 -1.49 17.38
CA SER A 162 -8.17 -1.24 18.60
C SER A 162 -8.79 -0.15 19.44
N SER A 163 -8.77 -0.34 20.75
CA SER A 163 -9.14 0.68 21.72
C SER A 163 -8.00 0.90 22.71
N LYS A 164 -7.76 2.15 23.06
CA LYS A 164 -6.72 2.52 24.02
C LYS A 164 -7.24 3.62 24.94
N PHE A 165 -7.03 3.42 26.23
CA PHE A 165 -7.23 4.43 27.22
C PHE A 165 -5.86 4.88 27.76
N VAL A 166 -5.63 6.18 27.76
CA VAL A 166 -4.35 6.76 28.21
C VAL A 166 -4.65 7.74 29.32
N VAL A 167 -3.97 7.57 30.45
CA VAL A 167 -3.96 8.53 31.55
C VAL A 167 -2.59 9.21 31.53
N ASN A 168 -2.59 10.52 31.37
CA ASN A 168 -1.37 11.30 31.46
C ASN A 168 -0.96 11.43 32.91
N GLU A 169 0.29 11.12 33.25
CA GLU A 169 0.82 11.23 34.60
C GLU A 169 0.59 12.64 35.15
N HIS A 170 -0.03 12.70 36.33
CA HIS A 170 -0.12 13.95 37.06
C HIS A 170 1.23 14.20 37.75
N PRO A 171 1.82 15.40 37.67
CA PRO A 171 3.13 15.69 38.29
C PRO A 171 3.21 15.35 39.77
N LYS A 172 2.07 15.28 40.48
CA LYS A 172 1.99 14.91 41.90
C LYS A 172 2.21 13.42 42.22
N TYR A 173 2.14 12.52 41.21
CA TYR A 173 2.25 11.07 41.46
C TYR A 173 3.59 10.45 41.00
N LYS A 174 4.57 11.30 40.70
CA LYS A 174 5.92 10.82 40.29
C LYS A 174 6.75 10.25 41.46
N TYR A 175 6.23 10.25 42.67
CA TYR A 175 6.99 9.89 43.88
C TYR A 175 6.20 8.93 44.82
N LEU A 176 5.40 8.04 44.28
CA LEU A 176 4.88 6.90 45.02
C LEU A 176 5.44 5.59 44.48
#